data_41826647a3b96bb46166a5ec6e3970c8
#
_entry.id   41826647a3b96bb46166a5ec6e3970c8
#
_cell.length_a   1.000
_cell.length_b   1.000
_cell.length_c   1.000
_cell.angle_alpha   90.00
_cell.angle_beta   90.00
_cell.angle_gamma   90.00
#
_symmetry.space_group_name_H-M   'P 1'
#
loop_
_entity.id
_entity.type
_entity.pdbx_description
1 polymer ?
#
loop_
_entity_poly.entity_id
_entity_poly.type
_entity_poly.pdbx_seq_one_letter_code
_entity_poly.pdbx_strand_id
1 'polypeptide(L)'
;MRSIRAIVILSVFCITAGMPATAERLLGSDGAIHTQPIFDTHVHYKEPAWSVYPPAVVIEMMERAGVTRALVSSSPDEGTRMLYRQDPERIIPFLRPYHDEITSSNWFQDDEIIDYFETRLEMPIYSGLGEFHIHDPINADSEVIKKTVKLAVERDIYLHVHSTHEAVEKIFEYEPRAKILWAHAGMSDPPEVVARMFDRFDNLWVDISIREYDIAPQGRLDPEWEKLFRNYTGRITIGSHTWVNAQWDNYEKIIAFDRNWLAQLPPDVARKIAFDNA
;
A
#
# COMPACT_ATOMS: atom_id res chain seq x y z
N MET A 1 8.42 67.73 -52.43
CA MET A 1 8.99 66.49 -51.93
C MET A 1 8.43 66.22 -50.52
N ARG A 2 7.42 65.36 -50.39
CA ARG A 2 6.82 64.98 -49.10
C ARG A 2 7.18 63.52 -48.81
N SER A 3 7.89 63.27 -47.71
CA SER A 3 8.32 61.97 -47.25
C SER A 3 7.17 61.31 -46.50
N ILE A 4 6.72 60.13 -46.93
CA ILE A 4 5.71 59.31 -46.29
C ILE A 4 6.46 58.35 -45.35
N ARG A 5 6.23 58.44 -44.04
CA ARG A 5 6.71 57.48 -43.04
C ARG A 5 5.68 56.37 -42.94
N ALA A 6 6.10 55.18 -43.27
CA ALA A 6 5.33 53.98 -43.05
C ALA A 6 5.43 53.55 -41.56
N ILE A 7 4.27 53.37 -40.91
CA ILE A 7 4.13 52.83 -39.56
C ILE A 7 3.97 51.33 -39.73
N VAL A 8 4.97 50.57 -39.23
CA VAL A 8 4.85 49.10 -39.10
C VAL A 8 4.19 48.80 -37.80
N ILE A 9 2.96 48.29 -37.84
CA ILE A 9 2.25 47.75 -36.64
C ILE A 9 2.72 46.31 -36.49
N LEU A 10 3.50 46.04 -35.41
CA LEU A 10 3.91 44.71 -34.99
C LEU A 10 2.77 44.09 -34.19
N SER A 11 2.00 43.21 -34.82
CA SER A 11 0.99 42.41 -34.12
C SER A 11 1.66 41.30 -33.31
N VAL A 12 1.70 41.44 -32.00
CA VAL A 12 2.13 40.37 -31.08
C VAL A 12 1.00 39.32 -31.02
N PHE A 13 1.21 38.20 -31.70
CA PHE A 13 0.38 37.02 -31.52
C PHE A 13 0.74 36.38 -30.17
N CYS A 14 -0.10 36.54 -29.17
CA CYS A 14 -0.06 35.78 -27.92
C CYS A 14 -0.49 34.34 -28.25
N ILE A 15 0.46 33.43 -28.43
CA ILE A 15 0.18 31.99 -28.50
C ILE A 15 -0.06 31.53 -27.07
N THR A 16 -1.33 31.44 -26.66
CA THR A 16 -1.72 30.67 -25.48
C THR A 16 -1.55 29.18 -25.82
N ALA A 17 -0.39 28.64 -25.45
CA ALA A 17 -0.19 27.20 -25.47
C ALA A 17 -1.19 26.60 -24.45
N GLY A 18 -2.26 26.00 -24.95
CA GLY A 18 -3.18 25.22 -24.13
C GLY A 18 -2.42 24.09 -23.45
N MET A 19 -2.46 24.03 -22.14
CA MET A 19 -1.97 22.88 -21.39
C MET A 19 -2.72 21.62 -21.84
N PRO A 20 -2.06 20.47 -21.97
CA PRO A 20 -2.75 19.24 -22.34
C PRO A 20 -3.84 18.91 -21.31
N ALA A 21 -4.99 18.44 -21.79
CA ALA A 21 -6.18 18.15 -20.97
C ALA A 21 -5.94 17.18 -19.77
N THR A 22 -4.79 16.52 -19.75
CA THR A 22 -4.31 15.69 -18.62
C THR A 22 -3.79 16.49 -17.44
N ALA A 23 -3.32 17.73 -17.63
CA ALA A 23 -2.85 18.60 -16.54
C ALA A 23 -4.01 19.31 -15.81
N GLU A 24 -5.10 19.59 -16.49
CA GLU A 24 -6.29 20.21 -15.87
C GLU A 24 -7.07 19.26 -14.94
N ARG A 25 -6.93 17.94 -15.10
CA ARG A 25 -7.57 16.94 -14.23
C ARG A 25 -6.84 16.65 -12.92
N LEU A 26 -5.59 17.12 -12.77
CA LEU A 26 -4.80 16.98 -11.52
C LEU A 26 -5.06 18.15 -10.53
N LEU A 27 -5.78 19.17 -10.97
CA LEU A 27 -6.21 20.24 -10.10
C LEU A 27 -7.69 19.97 -9.76
N GLY A 28 -7.99 19.82 -8.46
CA GLY A 28 -9.38 19.85 -8.00
C GLY A 28 -10.05 21.14 -8.45
N SER A 29 -11.38 21.16 -8.45
CA SER A 29 -12.20 22.30 -8.91
C SER A 29 -11.88 23.63 -8.22
N ASP A 30 -11.07 23.62 -7.16
CA ASP A 30 -10.58 24.73 -6.36
C ASP A 30 -9.09 25.08 -6.58
N GLY A 31 -8.41 24.34 -7.47
CA GLY A 31 -6.98 24.54 -7.73
C GLY A 31 -6.06 24.07 -6.60
N ALA A 32 -6.57 23.42 -5.57
CA ALA A 32 -5.78 22.86 -4.50
C ALA A 32 -5.01 21.64 -5.00
N ILE A 33 -3.69 21.66 -4.90
CA ILE A 33 -2.88 20.45 -4.92
C ILE A 33 -3.37 19.64 -3.71
N HIS A 34 -3.91 18.43 -3.92
CA HIS A 34 -4.33 17.58 -2.82
C HIS A 34 -3.11 17.28 -1.94
N THR A 35 -2.95 18.05 -0.88
CA THR A 35 -1.88 17.90 0.12
C THR A 35 -2.23 16.86 1.18
N GLN A 36 -3.24 16.03 0.92
CA GLN A 36 -3.65 14.98 1.82
C GLN A 36 -2.50 14.01 2.05
N PRO A 37 -2.11 13.75 3.32
CA PRO A 37 -1.05 12.80 3.61
C PRO A 37 -1.44 11.40 3.14
N ILE A 38 -0.45 10.59 2.81
CA ILE A 38 -0.60 9.17 2.48
C ILE A 38 0.08 8.34 3.56
N PHE A 39 -0.59 7.28 3.99
CA PHE A 39 0.02 6.15 4.66
C PHE A 39 0.07 4.99 3.66
N ASP A 40 1.26 4.67 3.15
CA ASP A 40 1.50 3.54 2.26
C ASP A 40 1.59 2.27 3.10
N THR A 41 0.57 1.43 3.08
CA THR A 41 0.49 0.25 3.94
C THR A 41 1.08 -1.02 3.34
N HIS A 42 1.80 -0.90 2.20
CA HIS A 42 2.40 -2.07 1.57
C HIS A 42 3.71 -1.72 0.84
N VAL A 43 4.80 -1.75 1.57
CA VAL A 43 6.13 -1.42 1.02
C VAL A 43 7.10 -2.57 1.26
N HIS A 44 7.85 -2.95 0.21
CA HIS A 44 8.98 -3.87 0.30
C HIS A 44 10.28 -3.19 -0.11
N TYR A 45 11.33 -3.36 0.68
CA TYR A 45 12.65 -2.82 0.36
C TYR A 45 13.67 -3.96 0.34
N LYS A 46 13.73 -4.66 -0.80
CA LYS A 46 14.57 -5.85 -1.00
C LYS A 46 16.01 -5.50 -1.31
N GLU A 47 16.92 -6.46 -1.10
CA GLU A 47 18.36 -6.31 -1.34
C GLU A 47 18.72 -5.73 -2.74
N PRO A 48 18.10 -6.14 -3.88
CA PRO A 48 18.42 -5.56 -5.18
C PRO A 48 18.13 -4.04 -5.29
N ALA A 49 17.31 -3.49 -4.39
CA ALA A 49 17.02 -2.06 -4.35
C ALA A 49 18.06 -1.26 -3.55
N TRP A 50 18.78 -1.87 -2.61
CA TRP A 50 19.57 -1.14 -1.62
C TRP A 50 20.69 -0.30 -2.22
N SER A 51 21.37 -0.81 -3.26
CA SER A 51 22.45 -0.09 -3.94
C SER A 51 21.96 0.96 -4.92
N VAL A 52 20.76 0.78 -5.46
CA VAL A 52 20.13 1.69 -6.45
C VAL A 52 19.41 2.83 -5.75
N TYR A 53 18.68 2.50 -4.69
CA TYR A 53 17.90 3.42 -3.86
C TYR A 53 18.33 3.30 -2.39
N PRO A 54 19.47 3.92 -1.97
CA PRO A 54 19.86 3.95 -0.57
C PRO A 54 18.73 4.47 0.34
N PRO A 55 18.68 4.09 1.63
CA PRO A 55 17.57 4.48 2.53
C PRO A 55 17.20 5.96 2.52
N ALA A 56 18.19 6.84 2.48
CA ALA A 56 17.94 8.29 2.39
C ALA A 56 17.18 8.67 1.11
N VAL A 57 17.53 8.06 -0.02
CA VAL A 57 16.85 8.29 -1.31
C VAL A 57 15.41 7.78 -1.26
N VAL A 58 15.17 6.61 -0.65
CA VAL A 58 13.81 6.08 -0.46
C VAL A 58 12.96 7.05 0.36
N ILE A 59 13.49 7.57 1.47
CA ILE A 59 12.76 8.56 2.30
C ILE A 59 12.47 9.84 1.49
N GLU A 60 13.42 10.35 0.72
CA GLU A 60 13.18 11.50 -0.17
C GLU A 60 12.11 11.22 -1.23
N MET A 61 12.06 10.00 -1.80
CA MET A 61 11.01 9.59 -2.73
C MET A 61 9.63 9.59 -2.06
N MET A 62 9.54 9.04 -0.85
CA MET A 62 8.32 9.07 -0.04
C MET A 62 7.87 10.51 0.26
N GLU A 63 8.80 11.39 0.61
CA GLU A 63 8.52 12.82 0.85
C GLU A 63 7.96 13.50 -0.39
N ARG A 64 8.60 13.33 -1.55
CA ARG A 64 8.11 13.91 -2.82
C ARG A 64 6.73 13.37 -3.21
N ALA A 65 6.43 12.11 -2.92
CA ALA A 65 5.12 11.51 -3.13
C ALA A 65 4.08 11.95 -2.10
N GLY A 66 4.49 12.65 -1.01
CA GLY A 66 3.61 13.03 0.10
C GLY A 66 3.20 11.85 0.97
N VAL A 67 4.02 10.80 1.00
CA VAL A 67 3.86 9.64 1.90
C VAL A 67 4.51 9.99 3.24
N THR A 68 3.68 10.15 4.25
CA THR A 68 4.11 10.56 5.60
C THR A 68 4.33 9.40 6.53
N ARG A 69 3.74 8.24 6.23
CA ARG A 69 3.96 6.97 6.92
C ARG A 69 4.01 5.82 5.92
N ALA A 70 4.74 4.76 6.24
CA ALA A 70 4.83 3.57 5.42
C ALA A 70 4.96 2.31 6.28
N LEU A 71 4.09 1.32 6.07
CA LEU A 71 4.26 -0.03 6.58
C LEU A 71 5.27 -0.76 5.68
N VAL A 72 6.36 -1.19 6.26
CA VAL A 72 7.46 -1.82 5.53
C VAL A 72 7.69 -3.25 6.02
N SER A 73 7.68 -4.19 5.08
CA SER A 73 8.04 -5.59 5.32
C SER A 73 8.98 -6.09 4.22
N SER A 74 10.21 -6.40 4.55
CA SER A 74 11.25 -6.72 3.57
C SER A 74 11.77 -8.15 3.73
N SER A 75 12.36 -8.66 2.68
CA SER A 75 13.11 -9.91 2.65
C SER A 75 14.46 -9.68 1.95
N PRO A 76 15.57 -9.77 2.69
CA PRO A 76 15.65 -10.02 4.14
C PRO A 76 15.16 -8.84 4.98
N ASP A 77 14.87 -9.07 6.27
CA ASP A 77 14.37 -8.09 7.24
C ASP A 77 15.30 -6.87 7.42
N GLU A 78 16.56 -7.00 7.09
CA GLU A 78 17.54 -5.91 7.10
C GLU A 78 17.04 -4.68 6.34
N GLY A 79 16.33 -4.86 5.21
CA GLY A 79 15.75 -3.77 4.45
C GLY A 79 14.74 -2.95 5.26
N THR A 80 13.83 -3.62 5.97
CA THR A 80 12.88 -2.97 6.90
C THR A 80 13.63 -2.16 7.96
N ARG A 81 14.63 -2.77 8.58
CA ARG A 81 15.42 -2.14 9.65
C ARG A 81 16.29 -0.99 9.15
N MET A 82 16.78 -1.06 7.91
CA MET A 82 17.54 0.04 7.28
C MET A 82 16.65 1.28 7.11
N LEU A 83 15.45 1.11 6.58
CA LEU A 83 14.50 2.23 6.43
C LEU A 83 14.04 2.76 7.79
N TYR A 84 13.74 1.87 8.74
CA TYR A 84 13.35 2.29 10.09
C TYR A 84 14.44 3.11 10.80
N ARG A 85 15.72 2.72 10.69
CA ARG A 85 16.82 3.54 11.25
C ARG A 85 16.97 4.88 10.58
N GLN A 86 16.60 4.99 9.29
CA GLN A 86 16.69 6.24 8.53
C GLN A 86 15.58 7.23 8.96
N ASP A 87 14.35 6.75 9.16
CA ASP A 87 13.21 7.57 9.59
C ASP A 87 12.24 6.75 10.46
N PRO A 88 12.49 6.64 11.77
CA PRO A 88 11.66 5.82 12.68
C PRO A 88 10.26 6.40 12.93
N GLU A 89 10.03 7.68 12.61
CA GLU A 89 8.70 8.29 12.75
C GLU A 89 7.81 7.96 11.55
N ARG A 90 8.40 7.76 10.37
CA ARG A 90 7.69 7.42 9.13
C ARG A 90 7.48 5.93 8.98
N ILE A 91 8.47 5.10 9.29
CA ILE A 91 8.47 3.67 8.99
C ILE A 91 7.83 2.87 10.10
N ILE A 92 6.86 2.03 9.76
CA ILE A 92 6.19 1.08 10.62
C ILE A 92 6.66 -0.33 10.21
N PRO A 93 7.55 -0.97 10.99
CA PRO A 93 8.09 -2.28 10.64
C PRO A 93 7.08 -3.41 10.81
N PHE A 94 7.01 -4.27 9.78
CA PHE A 94 6.42 -5.60 9.86
C PHE A 94 7.47 -6.63 9.54
N LEU A 95 7.38 -7.82 10.14
CA LEU A 95 8.37 -8.88 10.03
C LEU A 95 7.85 -10.01 9.13
N ARG A 96 8.52 -10.26 8.00
CA ARG A 96 8.23 -11.39 7.11
C ARG A 96 8.94 -12.66 7.58
N PRO A 97 8.38 -13.85 7.28
CA PRO A 97 9.06 -15.11 7.58
C PRO A 97 10.22 -15.45 6.63
N TYR A 98 10.43 -14.68 5.56
CA TYR A 98 11.33 -15.06 4.47
C TYR A 98 12.76 -14.63 4.72
N HIS A 99 13.64 -15.59 4.86
CA HIS A 99 15.09 -15.43 5.00
C HIS A 99 15.79 -16.68 4.48
N ASP A 100 17.03 -16.57 4.08
CA ASP A 100 17.83 -17.66 3.54
C ASP A 100 17.06 -18.49 2.47
N GLU A 101 16.88 -19.79 2.68
CA GLU A 101 16.13 -20.70 1.82
C GLU A 101 14.60 -20.68 2.07
N ILE A 102 14.14 -19.90 3.07
CA ILE A 102 12.73 -19.79 3.42
C ILE A 102 12.05 -18.75 2.53
N THR A 103 11.04 -19.21 1.80
CA THR A 103 10.33 -18.44 0.77
C THR A 103 8.81 -18.43 1.02
N SER A 104 8.06 -17.73 0.16
CA SER A 104 6.60 -17.73 0.17
C SER A 104 5.96 -19.11 -0.02
N SER A 105 6.71 -20.09 -0.53
CA SER A 105 6.19 -21.41 -0.87
C SER A 105 6.44 -22.48 0.18
N ASN A 106 7.33 -22.26 1.16
CA ASN A 106 7.74 -23.31 2.12
C ASN A 106 7.74 -22.85 3.59
N TRP A 107 7.67 -21.56 3.90
CA TRP A 107 7.78 -21.01 5.26
C TRP A 107 6.82 -21.66 6.28
N PHE A 108 5.61 -22.03 5.85
CA PHE A 108 4.57 -22.63 6.68
C PHE A 108 4.83 -24.10 7.04
N GLN A 109 5.94 -24.67 6.55
CA GLN A 109 6.38 -26.05 6.81
C GLN A 109 7.60 -26.09 7.74
N ASP A 110 8.16 -24.94 8.10
CA ASP A 110 9.39 -24.84 8.88
C ASP A 110 9.09 -24.37 10.33
N ASP A 111 9.25 -25.28 11.28
CA ASP A 111 8.98 -24.98 12.69
C ASP A 111 9.96 -23.95 13.28
N GLU A 112 11.16 -23.73 12.70
CA GLU A 112 12.14 -22.73 13.15
C GLU A 112 11.67 -21.30 12.92
N ILE A 113 10.65 -21.09 12.10
CA ILE A 113 10.04 -19.76 11.86
C ILE A 113 9.51 -19.13 13.15
N ILE A 114 9.02 -19.93 14.08
CA ILE A 114 8.51 -19.40 15.36
C ILE A 114 9.66 -18.84 16.18
N ASP A 115 10.76 -19.56 16.30
CA ASP A 115 11.97 -19.10 17.01
C ASP A 115 12.56 -17.85 16.33
N TYR A 116 12.55 -17.80 14.99
CA TYR A 116 12.95 -16.62 14.22
C TYR A 116 12.10 -15.40 14.58
N PHE A 117 10.75 -15.56 14.56
CA PHE A 117 9.85 -14.47 14.94
C PHE A 117 10.05 -14.04 16.40
N GLU A 118 10.09 -14.97 17.34
CA GLU A 118 10.28 -14.66 18.75
C GLU A 118 11.57 -13.88 18.99
N THR A 119 12.67 -14.32 18.40
CA THR A 119 13.98 -13.64 18.50
C THR A 119 13.93 -12.22 17.92
N ARG A 120 13.32 -12.04 16.76
CA ARG A 120 13.23 -10.71 16.12
C ARG A 120 12.27 -9.77 16.87
N LEU A 121 11.18 -10.29 17.40
CA LEU A 121 10.21 -9.53 18.19
C LEU A 121 10.70 -9.11 19.59
N GLU A 122 11.89 -9.54 20.02
CA GLU A 122 12.58 -8.93 21.17
C GLU A 122 12.92 -7.45 20.91
N MET A 123 13.08 -7.06 19.65
CA MET A 123 13.17 -5.64 19.28
C MET A 123 11.76 -5.04 19.28
N PRO A 124 11.46 -4.02 20.09
CA PRO A 124 10.11 -3.47 20.24
C PRO A 124 9.76 -2.48 19.10
N ILE A 125 10.10 -2.83 17.87
CA ILE A 125 9.85 -1.97 16.69
C ILE A 125 8.74 -2.50 15.78
N TYR A 126 8.46 -3.81 15.84
CA TYR A 126 7.52 -4.44 14.92
C TYR A 126 6.07 -4.29 15.39
N SER A 127 5.22 -3.83 14.47
CA SER A 127 3.78 -3.69 14.67
C SER A 127 2.98 -4.87 14.11
N GLY A 128 3.62 -5.78 13.39
CA GLY A 128 2.97 -6.94 12.80
C GLY A 128 3.91 -7.99 12.23
N LEU A 129 3.33 -9.13 11.86
CA LEU A 129 3.96 -10.22 11.12
C LEU A 129 3.42 -10.27 9.69
N GLY A 130 4.28 -10.40 8.71
CA GLY A 130 3.93 -10.43 7.28
C GLY A 130 4.56 -9.25 6.52
N GLU A 131 4.27 -9.03 5.25
CA GLU A 131 3.37 -9.84 4.43
C GLU A 131 3.86 -11.29 4.33
N PHE A 132 2.98 -12.24 4.57
CA PHE A 132 3.25 -13.65 4.30
C PHE A 132 2.16 -14.27 3.40
N HIS A 133 2.55 -15.26 2.60
CA HIS A 133 1.68 -15.86 1.59
C HIS A 133 1.08 -17.18 2.08
N ILE A 134 -0.21 -17.35 1.83
CA ILE A 134 -0.91 -18.63 1.92
C ILE A 134 -1.51 -18.88 0.54
N HIS A 135 -0.73 -19.53 -0.34
CA HIS A 135 -1.12 -19.76 -1.74
C HIS A 135 -2.27 -20.76 -1.90
N ASP A 136 -2.31 -21.78 -1.04
CA ASP A 136 -3.41 -22.75 -0.98
C ASP A 136 -4.10 -22.58 0.38
N PRO A 137 -5.42 -22.34 0.41
CA PRO A 137 -6.18 -22.15 1.66
C PRO A 137 -6.05 -23.30 2.65
N ILE A 138 -5.75 -24.53 2.20
CA ILE A 138 -5.53 -25.67 3.09
C ILE A 138 -4.35 -25.45 4.03
N ASN A 139 -3.33 -24.71 3.57
CA ASN A 139 -2.13 -24.44 4.36
C ASN A 139 -2.40 -23.50 5.55
N ALA A 140 -3.53 -22.77 5.56
CA ALA A 140 -3.93 -21.97 6.72
C ALA A 140 -4.10 -22.81 8.00
N ASP A 141 -4.30 -24.12 7.84
CA ASP A 141 -4.40 -25.10 8.93
C ASP A 141 -3.04 -25.64 9.41
N SER A 142 -1.92 -25.25 8.78
CA SER A 142 -0.60 -25.73 9.22
C SER A 142 -0.28 -25.27 10.65
N GLU A 143 0.46 -26.11 11.39
CA GLU A 143 0.82 -25.79 12.77
C GLU A 143 1.69 -24.54 12.88
N VAL A 144 2.54 -24.27 11.89
CA VAL A 144 3.38 -23.06 11.84
C VAL A 144 2.51 -21.82 11.70
N ILE A 145 1.51 -21.82 10.80
CA ILE A 145 0.61 -20.68 10.63
C ILE A 145 -0.23 -20.48 11.90
N LYS A 146 -0.78 -21.55 12.50
CA LYS A 146 -1.51 -21.45 13.77
C LYS A 146 -0.68 -20.86 14.90
N LYS A 147 0.58 -21.30 15.04
CA LYS A 147 1.53 -20.74 16.01
C LYS A 147 1.84 -19.27 15.71
N THR A 148 2.04 -18.90 14.43
CA THR A 148 2.27 -17.51 13.99
C THR A 148 1.08 -16.61 14.34
N VAL A 149 -0.14 -17.06 14.04
CA VAL A 149 -1.36 -16.32 14.37
C VAL A 149 -1.51 -16.15 15.89
N LYS A 150 -1.29 -17.22 16.65
CA LYS A 150 -1.32 -17.18 18.11
C LYS A 150 -0.29 -16.21 18.68
N LEU A 151 0.94 -16.22 18.17
CA LEU A 151 2.02 -15.32 18.57
C LEU A 151 1.63 -13.86 18.33
N ALA A 152 1.02 -13.55 17.17
CA ALA A 152 0.56 -12.20 16.86
C ALA A 152 -0.55 -11.73 17.82
N VAL A 153 -1.52 -12.61 18.13
CA VAL A 153 -2.59 -12.30 19.08
C VAL A 153 -2.07 -12.11 20.51
N GLU A 154 -1.15 -12.94 20.97
CA GLU A 154 -0.52 -12.81 22.29
C GLU A 154 0.30 -11.53 22.45
N ARG A 155 0.88 -11.05 21.35
CA ARG A 155 1.65 -9.79 21.28
C ARG A 155 0.81 -8.57 20.96
N ASP A 156 -0.47 -8.74 20.67
CA ASP A 156 -1.42 -7.69 20.24
C ASP A 156 -0.99 -6.94 18.97
N ILE A 157 -0.31 -7.64 18.04
CA ILE A 157 0.17 -7.11 16.75
C ILE A 157 -0.64 -7.63 15.57
N TYR A 158 -0.47 -7.00 14.40
CA TYR A 158 -1.21 -7.32 13.19
C TYR A 158 -0.60 -8.50 12.42
N LEU A 159 -1.42 -9.15 11.59
CA LEU A 159 -1.01 -10.08 10.55
C LEU A 159 -1.25 -9.45 9.19
N HIS A 160 -0.24 -9.38 8.33
CA HIS A 160 -0.40 -8.94 6.94
C HIS A 160 -0.38 -10.19 6.06
N VAL A 161 -1.55 -10.56 5.50
CA VAL A 161 -1.80 -11.88 4.92
C VAL A 161 -2.09 -11.77 3.43
N HIS A 162 -1.21 -12.33 2.61
CA HIS A 162 -1.43 -12.50 1.17
C HIS A 162 -2.08 -13.85 0.90
N SER A 163 -3.38 -13.84 0.62
CA SER A 163 -4.14 -15.07 0.35
C SER A 163 -5.49 -14.75 -0.29
N THR A 164 -6.22 -15.78 -0.70
CA THR A 164 -7.64 -15.67 -1.01
C THR A 164 -8.49 -15.57 0.27
N HIS A 165 -9.78 -15.22 0.13
CA HIS A 165 -10.69 -15.06 1.28
C HIS A 165 -10.82 -16.34 2.09
N GLU A 166 -10.78 -17.53 1.47
CA GLU A 166 -10.96 -18.81 2.17
C GLU A 166 -9.87 -19.06 3.23
N ALA A 167 -8.62 -18.63 2.96
CA ALA A 167 -7.54 -18.76 3.94
C ALA A 167 -7.73 -17.80 5.11
N VAL A 168 -8.17 -16.56 4.85
CA VAL A 168 -8.50 -15.58 5.89
C VAL A 168 -9.68 -16.06 6.74
N GLU A 169 -10.74 -16.62 6.12
CA GLU A 169 -11.88 -17.23 6.84
C GLU A 169 -11.41 -18.31 7.79
N LYS A 170 -10.55 -19.23 7.34
CA LYS A 170 -9.99 -20.29 8.19
C LYS A 170 -9.21 -19.74 9.38
N ILE A 171 -8.41 -18.67 9.20
CA ILE A 171 -7.71 -18.05 10.31
C ILE A 171 -8.70 -17.55 11.36
N PHE A 172 -9.74 -16.84 10.95
CA PHE A 172 -10.77 -16.33 11.87
C PHE A 172 -11.62 -17.45 12.52
N GLU A 173 -11.79 -18.61 11.86
CA GLU A 173 -12.50 -19.76 12.44
C GLU A 173 -11.79 -20.30 13.68
N TYR A 174 -10.46 -20.36 13.70
CA TYR A 174 -9.72 -20.86 14.87
C TYR A 174 -9.17 -19.76 15.78
N GLU A 175 -9.02 -18.52 15.30
CA GLU A 175 -8.58 -17.38 16.12
C GLU A 175 -9.33 -16.08 15.75
N PRO A 176 -10.55 -15.91 16.26
CA PRO A 176 -11.39 -14.75 15.92
C PRO A 176 -10.88 -13.41 16.45
N ARG A 177 -9.84 -13.42 17.34
CA ARG A 177 -9.19 -12.19 17.85
C ARG A 177 -8.06 -11.70 16.97
N ALA A 178 -7.65 -12.45 15.93
CA ALA A 178 -6.61 -12.04 15.01
C ALA A 178 -6.94 -10.67 14.40
N LYS A 179 -5.95 -9.79 14.29
CA LYS A 179 -6.03 -8.51 13.58
C LYS A 179 -5.40 -8.69 12.22
N ILE A 180 -6.19 -8.72 11.16
CA ILE A 180 -5.69 -9.04 9.82
C ILE A 180 -5.76 -7.81 8.90
N LEU A 181 -4.63 -7.43 8.32
CA LEU A 181 -4.53 -6.65 7.10
C LEU A 181 -4.44 -7.64 5.93
N TRP A 182 -5.51 -7.76 5.17
CA TRP A 182 -5.60 -8.68 4.06
C TRP A 182 -5.04 -8.02 2.79
N ALA A 183 -3.91 -8.52 2.32
CA ALA A 183 -3.17 -7.94 1.21
C ALA A 183 -3.98 -8.01 -0.09
N HIS A 184 -3.94 -6.90 -0.85
CA HIS A 184 -4.55 -6.76 -2.18
C HIS A 184 -6.06 -7.06 -2.20
N ALA A 185 -6.75 -7.00 -1.06
CA ALA A 185 -8.15 -7.43 -0.97
C ALA A 185 -8.37 -8.80 -1.65
N GLY A 186 -7.43 -9.76 -1.43
CA GLY A 186 -7.48 -11.10 -2.00
C GLY A 186 -7.09 -11.23 -3.46
N MET A 187 -6.33 -10.27 -4.00
CA MET A 187 -5.80 -10.26 -5.39
C MET A 187 -6.90 -10.22 -6.47
N SER A 188 -7.69 -11.28 -6.58
CA SER A 188 -8.74 -11.46 -7.60
C SER A 188 -10.14 -11.53 -7.02
N ASP A 189 -10.29 -11.40 -5.70
CA ASP A 189 -11.61 -11.38 -5.08
C ASP A 189 -12.36 -10.11 -5.48
N PRO A 190 -13.61 -10.22 -5.98
CA PRO A 190 -14.39 -9.05 -6.38
C PRO A 190 -14.94 -8.29 -5.16
N PRO A 191 -15.38 -7.03 -5.33
CA PRO A 191 -15.86 -6.18 -4.23
C PRO A 191 -16.93 -6.80 -3.34
N GLU A 192 -17.84 -7.60 -3.92
CA GLU A 192 -18.89 -8.29 -3.15
C GLU A 192 -18.35 -9.40 -2.23
N VAL A 193 -17.21 -10.03 -2.57
CA VAL A 193 -16.52 -10.97 -1.69
C VAL A 193 -15.89 -10.23 -0.52
N VAL A 194 -15.17 -9.14 -0.82
CA VAL A 194 -14.55 -8.29 0.20
C VAL A 194 -15.61 -7.72 1.16
N ALA A 195 -16.77 -7.28 0.64
CA ALA A 195 -17.89 -6.82 1.45
C ALA A 195 -18.40 -7.91 2.43
N ARG A 196 -18.61 -9.13 1.93
CA ARG A 196 -19.02 -10.26 2.80
C ARG A 196 -18.00 -10.57 3.90
N MET A 197 -16.69 -10.43 3.60
CA MET A 197 -15.64 -10.62 4.59
C MET A 197 -15.71 -9.54 5.68
N PHE A 198 -15.94 -8.29 5.31
CA PHE A 198 -16.15 -7.20 6.27
C PHE A 198 -17.40 -7.35 7.12
N ASP A 199 -18.50 -7.90 6.56
CA ASP A 199 -19.73 -8.17 7.32
C ASP A 199 -19.55 -9.28 8.36
N ARG A 200 -18.60 -10.18 8.15
CA ARG A 200 -18.36 -11.34 9.04
C ARG A 200 -17.29 -11.06 10.09
N PHE A 201 -16.28 -10.24 9.78
CA PHE A 201 -15.07 -10.11 10.59
C PHE A 201 -14.76 -8.65 10.91
N ASP A 202 -14.93 -8.25 12.16
CA ASP A 202 -14.71 -6.87 12.61
C ASP A 202 -13.23 -6.49 12.64
N ASN A 203 -12.33 -7.46 12.87
CA ASN A 203 -10.89 -7.27 12.96
C ASN A 203 -10.16 -7.48 11.61
N LEU A 204 -10.87 -7.23 10.50
CA LEU A 204 -10.35 -7.33 9.15
C LEU A 204 -10.19 -5.94 8.54
N TRP A 205 -9.01 -5.64 8.04
CA TRP A 205 -8.68 -4.52 7.15
C TRP A 205 -8.16 -5.06 5.84
N VAL A 206 -8.21 -4.28 4.77
CA VAL A 206 -7.59 -4.62 3.48
C VAL A 206 -6.65 -3.51 3.03
N ASP A 207 -5.55 -3.86 2.40
CA ASP A 207 -4.87 -2.98 1.47
C ASP A 207 -5.27 -3.33 0.04
N ILE A 208 -5.27 -2.35 -0.83
CA ILE A 208 -5.70 -2.48 -2.22
C ILE A 208 -4.56 -2.24 -3.21
N SER A 209 -3.32 -2.42 -2.76
CA SER A 209 -2.15 -2.32 -3.63
C SER A 209 -2.25 -3.28 -4.82
N ILE A 210 -1.67 -2.89 -5.95
CA ILE A 210 -1.68 -3.63 -7.24
C ILE A 210 -3.05 -4.01 -7.81
N ARG A 211 -4.14 -3.34 -7.35
CA ARG A 211 -5.50 -3.50 -7.88
C ARG A 211 -5.95 -2.32 -8.74
N GLU A 212 -5.01 -1.52 -9.25
CA GLU A 212 -5.29 -0.28 -10.00
C GLU A 212 -6.20 -0.50 -11.21
N TYR A 213 -6.00 -1.61 -11.91
CA TYR A 213 -6.80 -1.95 -13.10
C TYR A 213 -8.23 -2.36 -12.78
N ASP A 214 -8.47 -2.89 -11.58
CA ASP A 214 -9.82 -3.25 -11.12
C ASP A 214 -10.53 -2.06 -10.50
N ILE A 215 -9.82 -1.31 -9.66
CA ILE A 215 -10.37 -0.19 -8.87
C ILE A 215 -10.66 1.02 -9.74
N ALA A 216 -9.74 1.36 -10.63
CA ALA A 216 -9.87 2.54 -11.47
C ALA A 216 -9.40 2.29 -12.91
N PRO A 217 -10.09 1.43 -13.68
CA PRO A 217 -9.75 1.19 -15.07
C PRO A 217 -9.76 2.51 -15.87
N GLN A 218 -8.65 2.76 -16.57
CA GLN A 218 -8.44 4.01 -17.31
C GLN A 218 -8.53 5.28 -16.44
N GLY A 219 -8.23 5.16 -15.15
CA GLY A 219 -8.24 6.26 -14.19
C GLY A 219 -9.64 6.67 -13.68
N ARG A 220 -10.69 5.91 -14.00
CA ARG A 220 -12.06 6.12 -13.51
C ARG A 220 -12.39 5.11 -12.44
N LEU A 221 -12.81 5.58 -11.27
CA LEU A 221 -13.24 4.74 -10.17
C LEU A 221 -14.41 3.83 -10.62
N ASP A 222 -14.24 2.53 -10.41
CA ASP A 222 -15.26 1.54 -10.70
C ASP A 222 -16.44 1.68 -9.73
N PRO A 223 -17.71 1.62 -10.18
CA PRO A 223 -18.88 1.84 -9.32
C PRO A 223 -19.02 0.83 -8.17
N GLU A 224 -18.65 -0.45 -8.36
CA GLU A 224 -18.76 -1.45 -7.31
C GLU A 224 -17.66 -1.28 -6.26
N TRP A 225 -16.45 -0.89 -6.68
CA TRP A 225 -15.38 -0.49 -5.76
C TRP A 225 -15.73 0.80 -5.01
N GLU A 226 -16.30 1.81 -5.70
CA GLU A 226 -16.77 3.03 -5.04
C GLU A 226 -17.80 2.71 -3.94
N LYS A 227 -18.76 1.84 -4.23
CA LYS A 227 -19.76 1.40 -3.28
C LYS A 227 -19.12 0.69 -2.06
N LEU A 228 -18.14 -0.21 -2.30
CA LEU A 228 -17.38 -0.86 -1.22
C LEU A 228 -16.69 0.19 -0.34
N PHE A 229 -15.97 1.15 -0.94
CA PHE A 229 -15.24 2.18 -0.21
C PHE A 229 -16.14 3.06 0.65
N ARG A 230 -17.32 3.41 0.16
CA ARG A 230 -18.29 4.19 0.91
C ARG A 230 -18.91 3.43 2.08
N ASN A 231 -19.18 2.14 1.90
CA ASN A 231 -19.83 1.32 2.92
C ASN A 231 -18.87 0.88 4.03
N TYR A 232 -17.61 0.63 3.70
CA TYR A 232 -16.58 0.11 4.63
C TYR A 232 -15.39 1.07 4.78
N THR A 233 -15.67 2.35 4.78
CA THR A 233 -14.69 3.45 4.75
C THR A 233 -13.56 3.31 5.77
N GLY A 234 -13.82 2.73 6.94
CA GLY A 234 -12.86 2.63 8.05
C GLY A 234 -11.93 1.41 8.01
N ARG A 235 -11.96 0.60 6.94
CA ARG A 235 -11.24 -0.69 6.92
C ARG A 235 -10.43 -0.94 5.64
N ILE A 236 -10.23 0.10 4.85
CA ILE A 236 -9.54 0.02 3.56
C ILE A 236 -8.34 0.97 3.59
N THR A 237 -7.20 0.50 3.11
CA THR A 237 -5.95 1.25 3.01
C THR A 237 -5.37 1.12 1.61
N ILE A 238 -4.38 1.95 1.28
CA ILE A 238 -3.66 1.91 0.00
C ILE A 238 -2.22 1.46 0.20
N GLY A 239 -1.58 0.96 -0.86
CA GLY A 239 -0.19 0.54 -0.81
C GLY A 239 0.49 0.54 -2.18
N SER A 240 1.78 0.80 -2.21
CA SER A 240 2.58 0.86 -3.44
C SER A 240 3.12 -0.50 -3.90
N HIS A 241 3.27 -1.45 -2.97
CA HIS A 241 3.81 -2.79 -3.25
C HIS A 241 5.16 -2.77 -3.98
N THR A 242 6.15 -2.09 -3.46
CA THR A 242 7.48 -1.91 -4.10
C THR A 242 8.34 -3.18 -4.10
N TRP A 243 7.84 -4.24 -4.71
CA TRP A 243 8.45 -5.58 -4.74
C TRP A 243 9.70 -5.68 -5.63
N VAL A 244 9.75 -4.89 -6.72
CA VAL A 244 10.86 -4.86 -7.69
C VAL A 244 11.31 -3.44 -7.96
N ASN A 245 12.56 -3.27 -8.47
CA ASN A 245 13.13 -1.95 -8.74
C ASN A 245 12.27 -1.10 -9.69
N ALA A 246 11.58 -1.73 -10.66
CA ALA A 246 10.68 -1.00 -11.56
C ALA A 246 9.51 -0.29 -10.83
N GLN A 247 9.08 -0.79 -9.66
CA GLN A 247 8.08 -0.11 -8.84
C GLN A 247 8.71 1.07 -8.08
N TRP A 248 9.95 0.95 -7.63
CA TRP A 248 10.70 2.08 -7.08
C TRP A 248 10.92 3.18 -8.14
N ASP A 249 11.30 2.82 -9.39
CA ASP A 249 11.41 3.77 -10.52
C ASP A 249 10.10 4.54 -10.77
N ASN A 250 8.97 3.95 -10.43
CA ASN A 250 7.64 4.51 -10.66
C ASN A 250 6.89 4.87 -9.36
N TYR A 251 7.56 4.88 -8.21
CA TYR A 251 6.92 5.06 -6.91
C TYR A 251 6.00 6.30 -6.83
N GLU A 252 6.53 7.45 -7.24
CA GLU A 252 5.74 8.69 -7.24
C GLU A 252 4.54 8.62 -8.19
N LYS A 253 4.63 7.87 -9.30
CA LYS A 253 3.50 7.68 -10.23
C LYS A 253 2.44 6.73 -9.67
N ILE A 254 2.85 5.69 -8.93
CA ILE A 254 1.94 4.78 -8.24
C ILE A 254 1.10 5.57 -7.23
N ILE A 255 1.74 6.34 -6.37
CA ILE A 255 1.05 7.19 -5.39
C ILE A 255 0.19 8.28 -6.06
N ALA A 256 0.66 8.85 -7.17
CA ALA A 256 -0.13 9.83 -7.94
C ALA A 256 -1.37 9.18 -8.57
N PHE A 257 -1.28 7.94 -9.00
CA PHE A 257 -2.45 7.19 -9.48
C PHE A 257 -3.47 6.97 -8.37
N ASP A 258 -3.02 6.58 -7.17
CA ASP A 258 -3.92 6.43 -6.01
C ASP A 258 -4.60 7.75 -5.68
N ARG A 259 -3.87 8.86 -5.65
CA ARG A 259 -4.46 10.19 -5.45
C ARG A 259 -5.53 10.53 -6.47
N ASN A 260 -5.34 10.11 -7.73
CA ASN A 260 -6.27 10.44 -8.81
C ASN A 260 -7.64 9.74 -8.64
N TRP A 261 -7.69 8.48 -8.24
CA TRP A 261 -8.97 7.82 -7.99
C TRP A 261 -9.56 8.19 -6.62
N LEU A 262 -8.73 8.41 -5.59
CA LEU A 262 -9.17 8.93 -4.29
C LEU A 262 -9.89 10.28 -4.43
N ALA A 263 -9.43 11.15 -5.34
CA ALA A 263 -10.07 12.45 -5.61
C ALA A 263 -11.49 12.34 -6.20
N GLN A 264 -11.93 11.14 -6.62
CA GLN A 264 -13.29 10.87 -7.10
C GLN A 264 -14.24 10.47 -5.96
N LEU A 265 -13.72 10.23 -4.76
CA LEU A 265 -14.49 9.94 -3.55
C LEU A 265 -14.84 11.23 -2.77
N PRO A 266 -15.84 11.18 -1.87
CA PRO A 266 -16.01 12.24 -0.88
C PRO A 266 -14.73 12.47 -0.08
N PRO A 267 -14.38 13.72 0.26
CA PRO A 267 -13.10 14.06 0.89
C PRO A 267 -12.82 13.32 2.22
N ASP A 268 -13.86 13.07 3.01
CA ASP A 268 -13.76 12.33 4.27
C ASP A 268 -13.50 10.83 4.05
N VAL A 269 -14.11 10.23 3.03
CA VAL A 269 -13.85 8.83 2.61
C VAL A 269 -12.43 8.71 2.07
N ALA A 270 -12.05 9.61 1.15
CA ALA A 270 -10.71 9.63 0.58
C ALA A 270 -9.62 9.75 1.66
N ARG A 271 -9.83 10.65 2.63
CA ARG A 271 -8.88 10.87 3.73
C ARG A 271 -8.69 9.61 4.60
N LYS A 272 -9.78 8.95 4.96
CA LYS A 272 -9.71 7.73 5.76
C LYS A 272 -8.91 6.64 5.05
N ILE A 273 -9.22 6.37 3.76
CA ILE A 273 -8.54 5.36 2.96
C ILE A 273 -7.07 5.73 2.74
N ALA A 274 -6.79 7.00 2.49
CA ALA A 274 -5.43 7.48 2.24
C ALA A 274 -4.53 7.46 3.47
N PHE A 275 -5.09 7.63 4.69
CA PHE A 275 -4.26 7.87 5.87
C PHE A 275 -4.88 7.44 7.20
N ASP A 276 -6.13 7.82 7.51
CA ASP A 276 -6.62 7.73 8.89
C ASP A 276 -6.92 6.27 9.34
N ASN A 277 -7.06 5.32 8.41
CA ASN A 277 -7.37 3.91 8.71
C ASN A 277 -6.15 3.06 9.07
N ALA A 278 -4.95 3.54 8.80
CA ALA A 278 -3.72 2.78 8.95
C ALA A 278 -2.95 3.10 10.24
#